data_d2af525ad4a0a08ee7e575afd57fdfbe
#
_entry.id   d2af525ad4a0a08ee7e575afd57fdfbe
#
_cell.length_a   1.000
_cell.length_b   1.000
_cell.length_c   1.000
_cell.angle_alpha   90.00
_cell.angle_beta   90.00
_cell.angle_gamma   90.00
#
_symmetry.space_group_name_H-M   'P 1'
#
loop_
_entity.id
_entity.type
_entity.pdbx_description
1 polymer ?
#
loop_
_entity_poly.entity_id
_entity_poly.type
_entity_poly.pdbx_seq_one_letter_code
_entity_poly.pdbx_strand_id
1 'polypeptide(L)'
;MATQPPGAGLALHLDATAEDVFEPGFVSSAPLLRFEAFLASERLFGWVRLDADRLTDLLNAHDALHLYRSTFESLEDGSTRHEEDLVIPRSSLVAVAVTGPRGDPVLRRWTHSHPAVIQLGEYLMGGYAHTTPGDEPLATILARPPMVPLTDAWLEHWRGGKRHRKWIGTMVFNRDLADWVRVVSEDELELGLLRPDPALPAS
;
A
#
# COMPACT_ATOMS: atom_id res chain seq x y z
N MET A 1 -15.70 72.29 27.28
CA MET A 1 -15.01 71.77 26.10
C MET A 1 -13.90 70.88 26.59
N ALA A 2 -14.11 69.57 26.60
CA ALA A 2 -13.11 68.59 27.03
C ALA A 2 -12.67 67.82 25.79
N THR A 3 -11.38 67.91 25.50
CA THR A 3 -10.74 67.30 24.35
C THR A 3 -10.33 65.85 24.72
N GLN A 4 -10.86 64.91 23.95
CA GLN A 4 -10.61 63.48 24.07
C GLN A 4 -9.25 63.17 23.40
N PRO A 5 -8.36 62.32 23.99
CA PRO A 5 -7.10 61.93 23.36
C PRO A 5 -7.34 60.81 22.32
N PRO A 6 -6.51 60.74 21.27
CA PRO A 6 -6.61 59.74 20.22
C PRO A 6 -6.24 58.34 20.71
N GLY A 7 -7.03 57.35 20.27
CA GLY A 7 -6.86 55.94 20.61
C GLY A 7 -5.53 55.40 20.12
N ALA A 8 -4.83 54.69 21.04
CA ALA A 8 -3.68 53.84 20.71
C ALA A 8 -4.15 52.59 19.96
N GLY A 9 -3.86 52.57 18.70
CA GLY A 9 -4.02 51.32 17.88
C GLY A 9 -2.98 50.29 18.34
N LEU A 10 -3.46 49.15 18.80
CA LEU A 10 -2.64 47.95 18.98
C LEU A 10 -2.19 47.43 17.61
N ALA A 11 -0.93 47.75 17.28
CA ALA A 11 -0.27 47.08 16.17
C ALA A 11 0.24 45.73 16.67
N LEU A 12 -0.45 44.64 16.31
CA LEU A 12 0.05 43.25 16.41
C LEU A 12 1.18 43.09 15.38
N HIS A 13 2.41 43.21 15.80
CA HIS A 13 3.55 42.72 15.05
C HIS A 13 3.60 41.19 15.17
N LEU A 14 3.12 40.50 14.14
CA LEU A 14 3.38 39.07 13.92
C LEU A 14 4.72 38.96 13.18
N ASP A 15 5.81 39.14 13.88
CA ASP A 15 7.14 38.68 13.46
C ASP A 15 7.30 37.22 13.90
N ALA A 16 6.45 36.33 13.34
CA ALA A 16 6.74 34.91 13.36
C ALA A 16 7.49 34.60 12.06
N THR A 17 8.81 34.65 12.12
CA THR A 17 9.62 33.96 11.10
C THR A 17 9.29 32.46 11.16
N ALA A 18 9.06 31.85 10.02
CA ALA A 18 8.65 30.42 9.88
C ALA A 18 9.70 29.40 10.39
N GLU A 19 10.71 29.88 11.12
CA GLU A 19 11.79 29.05 11.69
C GLU A 19 11.56 28.63 13.15
N ASP A 20 10.58 29.20 13.86
CA ASP A 20 10.39 28.95 15.30
C ASP A 20 9.22 28.03 15.67
N VAL A 21 8.59 27.36 14.69
CA VAL A 21 7.59 26.30 14.95
C VAL A 21 8.21 24.93 14.67
N PHE A 22 9.44 24.71 15.11
CA PHE A 22 9.96 23.36 15.28
C PHE A 22 9.59 22.92 16.71
N GLU A 23 8.41 22.31 16.86
CA GLU A 23 8.13 21.57 18.08
C GLU A 23 9.21 20.48 18.22
N PRO A 24 10.05 20.53 19.28
CA PRO A 24 11.09 19.52 19.44
C PRO A 24 10.45 18.17 19.70
N GLY A 25 10.39 17.33 18.64
CA GLY A 25 10.41 15.91 18.78
C GLY A 25 9.19 15.26 19.42
N PHE A 26 8.01 15.32 18.79
CA PHE A 26 7.12 14.17 18.86
C PHE A 26 7.76 13.04 18.04
N VAL A 27 8.75 12.38 18.63
CA VAL A 27 9.19 11.08 18.14
C VAL A 27 8.03 10.15 18.42
N SER A 28 7.19 9.90 17.41
CA SER A 28 6.11 8.91 17.51
C SER A 28 6.69 7.63 18.08
N SER A 29 6.12 7.14 19.18
CA SER A 29 6.49 5.85 19.80
C SER A 29 6.06 4.65 18.94
N ALA A 30 5.42 4.90 17.79
CA ALA A 30 4.97 3.88 16.87
C ALA A 30 6.16 3.05 16.35
N PRO A 31 6.06 1.71 16.33
CA PRO A 31 7.13 0.84 15.90
C PRO A 31 7.45 1.04 14.41
N LEU A 32 8.73 0.90 14.07
CA LEU A 32 9.15 0.79 12.68
C LEU A 32 8.90 -0.63 12.18
N LEU A 33 8.16 -0.74 11.08
CA LEU A 33 7.94 -1.99 10.35
C LEU A 33 8.79 -2.03 9.09
N ARG A 34 9.29 -3.21 8.77
CA ARG A 34 9.85 -3.46 7.45
C ARG A 34 8.75 -3.34 6.40
N PHE A 35 9.05 -2.57 5.35
CA PHE A 35 8.14 -2.29 4.25
C PHE A 35 8.71 -2.86 2.96
N GLU A 36 7.88 -3.58 2.21
CA GLU A 36 8.19 -4.08 0.88
C GLU A 36 6.98 -3.82 -0.01
N ALA A 37 7.17 -3.06 -1.09
CA ALA A 37 6.13 -2.72 -2.04
C ALA A 37 6.58 -2.95 -3.48
N PHE A 38 5.60 -3.09 -4.36
CA PHE A 38 5.76 -3.18 -5.80
C PHE A 38 5.14 -1.94 -6.43
N LEU A 39 5.91 -1.27 -7.26
CA LEU A 39 5.52 -0.11 -8.07
C LEU A 39 5.39 -0.56 -9.52
N ALA A 40 5.08 0.34 -10.44
CA ALA A 40 4.89 0.00 -11.86
C ALA A 40 6.11 -0.72 -12.48
N SER A 41 7.34 -0.29 -12.16
CA SER A 41 8.58 -0.83 -12.74
C SER A 41 9.68 -1.11 -11.72
N GLU A 42 9.41 -0.91 -10.44
CA GLU A 42 10.40 -1.02 -9.37
C GLU A 42 9.82 -1.78 -8.19
N ARG A 43 10.69 -2.36 -7.41
CA ARG A 43 10.40 -2.92 -6.09
C ARG A 43 11.02 -1.99 -5.04
N LEU A 44 10.25 -1.66 -4.02
CA LEU A 44 10.63 -0.74 -2.97
C LEU A 44 10.74 -1.47 -1.64
N PHE A 45 11.87 -1.29 -0.98
CA PHE A 45 12.11 -1.74 0.39
C PHE A 45 12.34 -0.52 1.27
N GLY A 46 12.01 -0.63 2.55
CA GLY A 46 12.27 0.44 3.51
C GLY A 46 11.65 0.14 4.86
N TRP A 47 11.46 1.19 5.64
CA TRP A 47 10.84 1.13 6.95
C TRP A 47 9.71 2.17 7.02
N VAL A 48 8.58 1.80 7.60
CA VAL A 48 7.43 2.68 7.82
C VAL A 48 7.08 2.69 9.31
N ARG A 49 6.65 3.84 9.85
CA ARG A 49 6.06 3.89 11.20
C ARG A 49 4.64 3.36 11.15
N LEU A 50 4.35 2.40 12.03
CA LEU A 50 3.01 1.85 12.16
C LEU A 50 2.28 2.57 13.30
N ASP A 51 1.55 3.61 12.97
CA ASP A 51 0.65 4.36 13.86
C ASP A 51 -0.82 3.89 13.75
N ALA A 52 -1.02 2.68 13.30
CA ALA A 52 -2.29 1.98 13.16
C ALA A 52 -2.20 0.55 13.70
N ASP A 53 -3.32 -0.15 13.87
CA ASP A 53 -3.32 -1.53 14.34
C ASP A 53 -2.67 -2.51 13.38
N ARG A 54 -2.78 -2.23 12.07
CA ARG A 54 -2.26 -3.06 10.99
C ARG A 54 -1.73 -2.21 9.85
N LEU A 55 -0.80 -2.76 9.09
CA LEU A 55 -0.28 -2.09 7.89
C LEU A 55 -1.38 -1.76 6.87
N THR A 56 -2.38 -2.63 6.70
CA THR A 56 -3.53 -2.36 5.80
C THR A 56 -4.33 -1.14 6.25
N ASP A 57 -4.50 -0.93 7.56
CA ASP A 57 -5.23 0.20 8.11
C ASP A 57 -4.43 1.49 7.87
N LEU A 58 -3.11 1.47 8.10
CA LEU A 58 -2.20 2.57 7.78
C LEU A 58 -2.29 2.96 6.29
N LEU A 59 -2.19 1.97 5.40
CA LEU A 59 -2.27 2.18 3.95
C LEU A 59 -3.59 2.81 3.49
N ASN A 60 -4.69 2.50 4.18
CA ASN A 60 -6.00 3.05 3.85
C ASN A 60 -6.31 4.39 4.54
N ALA A 61 -5.62 4.71 5.63
CA ALA A 61 -5.81 5.95 6.36
C ALA A 61 -5.09 7.15 5.70
N HIS A 62 -4.02 6.91 4.94
CA HIS A 62 -3.17 7.96 4.39
C HIS A 62 -3.08 7.89 2.86
N ASP A 63 -3.05 9.07 2.21
CA ASP A 63 -2.85 9.17 0.75
C ASP A 63 -1.38 9.10 0.35
N ALA A 64 -0.46 9.27 1.30
CA ALA A 64 0.96 9.12 1.12
C ALA A 64 1.61 8.52 2.38
N LEU A 65 2.72 7.83 2.22
CA LEU A 65 3.48 7.21 3.30
C LEU A 65 4.86 7.84 3.39
N HIS A 66 5.33 8.05 4.61
CA HIS A 66 6.70 8.41 4.89
C HIS A 66 7.51 7.15 5.17
N LEU A 67 8.53 6.91 4.35
CA LEU A 67 9.42 5.76 4.45
C LEU A 67 10.83 6.22 4.80
N TYR A 68 11.52 5.38 5.57
CA TYR A 68 12.89 5.61 6.02
C TYR A 68 13.81 4.56 5.43
N ARG A 69 15.04 4.97 5.07
CA ARG A 69 16.10 4.08 4.55
C ARG A 69 15.58 3.19 3.44
N SER A 70 15.06 3.83 2.42
CA SER A 70 14.42 3.18 1.30
C SER A 70 15.44 2.74 0.24
N THR A 71 15.16 1.60 -0.39
CA THR A 71 15.90 1.08 -1.52
C THR A 71 14.92 0.73 -2.61
N PHE A 72 15.09 1.31 -3.79
CA PHE A 72 14.40 0.92 -5.01
C PHE A 72 15.25 -0.08 -5.78
N GLU A 73 14.63 -1.11 -6.30
CA GLU A 73 15.22 -2.10 -7.19
C GLU A 73 14.44 -2.10 -8.51
N SER A 74 15.09 -1.75 -9.61
CA SER A 74 14.49 -1.82 -10.95
C SER A 74 14.16 -3.27 -11.30
N LEU A 75 12.95 -3.51 -11.82
CA LEU A 75 12.54 -4.84 -12.29
C LEU A 75 13.14 -5.19 -13.66
N GLU A 76 13.58 -4.20 -14.43
CA GLU A 76 14.16 -4.41 -15.74
C GLU A 76 15.59 -4.96 -15.64
N ASP A 77 16.47 -4.25 -14.93
CA ASP A 77 17.91 -4.53 -14.89
C ASP A 77 18.44 -4.88 -13.49
N GLY A 78 17.63 -4.74 -12.45
CA GLY A 78 18.01 -5.00 -11.06
C GLY A 78 18.90 -3.90 -10.46
N SER A 79 19.07 -2.76 -11.11
CA SER A 79 19.77 -1.62 -10.55
C SER A 79 19.10 -1.11 -9.29
N THR A 80 19.88 -0.57 -8.35
CA THR A 80 19.34 -0.08 -7.08
C THR A 80 19.69 1.37 -6.83
N ARG A 81 18.78 2.12 -6.20
CA ARG A 81 18.99 3.45 -5.65
C ARG A 81 18.51 3.53 -4.22
N HIS A 82 19.12 4.40 -3.41
CA HIS A 82 18.84 4.54 -1.99
C HIS A 82 18.35 5.93 -1.67
N GLU A 83 17.39 6.03 -0.74
CA GLU A 83 16.83 7.27 -0.24
C GLU A 83 16.69 7.15 1.29
N GLU A 84 17.22 8.13 2.05
CA GLU A 84 17.13 8.11 3.52
C GLU A 84 15.71 8.42 4.00
N ASP A 85 15.08 9.43 3.39
CA ASP A 85 13.71 9.87 3.66
C ASP A 85 12.93 9.97 2.36
N LEU A 86 11.77 9.31 2.31
CA LEU A 86 10.95 9.24 1.12
C LEU A 86 9.48 9.42 1.48
N VAL A 87 8.79 10.30 0.78
CA VAL A 87 7.33 10.35 0.78
C VAL A 87 6.82 9.75 -0.52
N ILE A 88 6.03 8.68 -0.42
CA ILE A 88 5.47 7.99 -1.58
C ILE A 88 3.94 8.07 -1.56
N PRO A 89 3.29 8.51 -2.66
CA PRO A 89 1.85 8.46 -2.78
C PRO A 89 1.32 7.03 -2.76
N ARG A 90 0.23 6.77 -2.05
CA ARG A 90 -0.47 5.47 -2.07
C ARG A 90 -0.85 5.05 -3.49
N SER A 91 -1.21 6.00 -4.35
CA SER A 91 -1.57 5.77 -5.76
C SER A 91 -0.42 5.20 -6.60
N SER A 92 0.83 5.30 -6.14
CA SER A 92 1.99 4.68 -6.81
C SER A 92 2.23 3.24 -6.37
N LEU A 93 1.59 2.79 -5.28
CA LEU A 93 1.73 1.43 -4.75
C LEU A 93 0.80 0.48 -5.50
N VAL A 94 1.36 -0.44 -6.25
CA VAL A 94 0.63 -1.51 -6.95
C VAL A 94 0.22 -2.59 -5.95
N ALA A 95 1.19 -3.07 -5.18
CA ALA A 95 0.98 -4.05 -4.13
C ALA A 95 2.00 -3.88 -2.99
N VAL A 96 1.63 -4.31 -1.78
CA VAL A 96 2.47 -4.24 -0.58
C VAL A 96 2.48 -5.58 0.12
N ALA A 97 3.66 -6.11 0.44
CA ALA A 97 3.81 -7.30 1.26
C ALA A 97 3.56 -6.94 2.74
N VAL A 98 2.63 -7.62 3.39
CA VAL A 98 2.29 -7.34 4.79
C VAL A 98 3.21 -8.12 5.72
N THR A 99 3.98 -7.37 6.49
CA THR A 99 4.77 -7.87 7.62
C THR A 99 4.27 -7.21 8.91
N GLY A 100 4.44 -7.87 10.06
CA GLY A 100 4.11 -7.28 11.36
C GLY A 100 2.75 -7.71 11.95
N PRO A 101 2.15 -6.88 12.81
CA PRO A 101 0.97 -7.25 13.59
C PRO A 101 -0.24 -7.58 12.71
N ARG A 102 -0.97 -8.62 13.11
CA ARG A 102 -2.23 -9.05 12.45
C ARG A 102 -3.47 -8.37 13.02
N GLY A 103 -3.30 -7.28 13.79
CA GLY A 103 -4.37 -6.59 14.52
C GLY A 103 -4.86 -7.37 15.74
N ASP A 104 -5.79 -6.75 16.49
CA ASP A 104 -6.37 -7.36 17.68
C ASP A 104 -7.19 -8.62 17.34
N PRO A 105 -6.87 -9.78 17.92
CA PRO A 105 -7.63 -11.01 17.70
C PRO A 105 -9.10 -10.91 18.10
N VAL A 106 -9.42 -10.08 19.11
CA VAL A 106 -10.79 -9.88 19.61
C VAL A 106 -11.69 -9.18 18.59
N LEU A 107 -11.07 -8.34 17.74
CA LEU A 107 -11.80 -7.60 16.69
C LEU A 107 -11.94 -8.40 15.39
N ARG A 108 -11.41 -9.63 15.33
CA ARG A 108 -11.52 -10.46 14.13
C ARG A 108 -12.95 -10.94 13.96
N ARG A 109 -13.51 -10.62 12.81
CA ARG A 109 -14.81 -11.16 12.40
C ARG A 109 -14.61 -12.51 11.71
N TRP A 110 -15.57 -13.40 11.87
CA TRP A 110 -15.62 -14.60 11.06
C TRP A 110 -15.91 -14.22 9.60
N THR A 111 -15.10 -14.76 8.68
CA THR A 111 -15.18 -14.45 7.25
C THR A 111 -15.09 -15.74 6.45
N HIS A 112 -15.66 -15.72 5.24
CA HIS A 112 -15.40 -16.72 4.22
C HIS A 112 -14.23 -16.24 3.36
N SER A 113 -13.33 -17.18 3.02
CA SER A 113 -12.24 -16.96 2.08
C SER A 113 -12.69 -17.34 0.66
N HIS A 114 -12.35 -16.51 -0.30
CA HIS A 114 -12.67 -16.73 -1.71
C HIS A 114 -11.39 -16.59 -2.53
N PRO A 115 -11.02 -17.61 -3.34
CA PRO A 115 -9.87 -17.52 -4.21
C PRO A 115 -10.10 -16.43 -5.25
N ALA A 116 -9.11 -15.56 -5.41
CA ALA A 116 -9.17 -14.43 -6.34
C ALA A 116 -7.86 -14.25 -7.09
N VAL A 117 -7.96 -13.81 -8.32
CA VAL A 117 -6.82 -13.44 -9.18
C VAL A 117 -7.04 -12.02 -9.68
N ILE A 118 -5.99 -11.23 -9.65
CA ILE A 118 -5.98 -9.81 -9.95
C ILE A 118 -4.86 -9.50 -10.93
N GLN A 119 -5.15 -8.76 -11.98
CA GLN A 119 -4.15 -8.17 -12.88
C GLN A 119 -3.93 -6.71 -12.50
N LEU A 120 -2.66 -6.32 -12.40
CA LEU A 120 -2.22 -4.97 -12.02
C LEU A 120 -1.05 -4.57 -12.93
N GLY A 121 -1.34 -4.08 -14.15
CA GLY A 121 -0.32 -3.80 -15.15
C GLY A 121 0.51 -5.06 -15.47
N GLU A 122 1.81 -5.02 -15.20
CA GLU A 122 2.74 -6.15 -15.44
C GLU A 122 2.67 -7.25 -14.37
N TYR A 123 1.88 -7.06 -13.30
CA TYR A 123 1.77 -8.01 -12.21
C TYR A 123 0.51 -8.84 -12.30
N LEU A 124 0.64 -10.15 -12.06
CA LEU A 124 -0.46 -11.04 -11.78
C LEU A 124 -0.37 -11.48 -10.33
N MET A 125 -1.46 -11.37 -9.61
CA MET A 125 -1.52 -11.65 -8.19
C MET A 125 -2.68 -12.61 -7.91
N GLY A 126 -2.45 -13.59 -7.04
CA GLY A 126 -3.49 -14.49 -6.58
C GLY A 126 -3.43 -14.68 -5.07
N GLY A 127 -4.56 -15.06 -4.49
CA GLY A 127 -4.70 -15.30 -3.06
C GLY A 127 -6.16 -15.36 -2.65
N TYR A 128 -6.40 -15.33 -1.34
CA TYR A 128 -7.75 -15.40 -0.79
C TYR A 128 -8.22 -14.03 -0.29
N ALA A 129 -9.31 -13.55 -0.87
CA ALA A 129 -10.06 -12.42 -0.35
C ALA A 129 -11.07 -12.90 0.71
N HIS A 130 -11.28 -12.11 1.75
CA HIS A 130 -12.17 -12.45 2.86
C HIS A 130 -13.42 -11.58 2.83
N THR A 131 -14.60 -12.19 2.90
CA THR A 131 -15.88 -11.47 2.93
C THR A 131 -16.72 -11.91 4.11
N THR A 132 -17.71 -11.12 4.51
CA THR A 132 -18.71 -11.55 5.49
C THR A 132 -19.57 -12.66 4.87
N PRO A 133 -19.99 -13.68 5.64
CA PRO A 133 -20.88 -14.72 5.12
C PRO A 133 -22.15 -14.14 4.52
N GLY A 134 -22.44 -14.56 3.29
CA GLY A 134 -23.62 -14.12 2.55
C GLY A 134 -23.40 -12.92 1.63
N ASP A 135 -22.25 -12.25 1.76
CA ASP A 135 -21.87 -11.16 0.83
C ASP A 135 -21.37 -11.73 -0.50
N GLU A 136 -21.65 -11.03 -1.59
CA GLU A 136 -21.10 -11.35 -2.91
C GLU A 136 -19.61 -10.94 -2.94
N PRO A 137 -18.67 -11.88 -3.23
CA PRO A 137 -17.23 -11.62 -3.05
C PRO A 137 -16.69 -10.48 -3.89
N LEU A 138 -17.03 -10.44 -5.18
CA LEU A 138 -16.51 -9.41 -6.09
C LEU A 138 -17.03 -8.02 -5.74
N ALA A 139 -18.33 -7.89 -5.45
CA ALA A 139 -18.92 -6.63 -5.02
C ALA A 139 -18.30 -6.14 -3.70
N THR A 140 -18.04 -7.07 -2.76
CA THR A 140 -17.36 -6.74 -1.50
C THR A 140 -15.94 -6.23 -1.72
N ILE A 141 -15.15 -6.88 -2.59
CA ILE A 141 -13.79 -6.43 -2.94
C ILE A 141 -13.84 -5.02 -3.54
N LEU A 142 -14.76 -4.78 -4.47
CA LEU A 142 -14.90 -3.50 -5.16
C LEU A 142 -15.43 -2.36 -4.27
N ALA A 143 -16.16 -2.69 -3.20
CA ALA A 143 -16.68 -1.71 -2.24
C ALA A 143 -15.67 -1.33 -1.13
N ARG A 144 -14.55 -2.07 -0.99
CA ARG A 144 -13.53 -1.80 0.04
C ARG A 144 -12.73 -0.52 -0.23
N PRO A 145 -12.04 0.03 0.78
CA PRO A 145 -10.99 1.02 0.57
C PRO A 145 -9.94 0.53 -0.45
N PRO A 146 -9.18 1.43 -1.08
CA PRO A 146 -8.29 1.10 -2.20
C PRO A 146 -7.31 -0.04 -1.94
N MET A 147 -6.76 -0.12 -0.73
CA MET A 147 -5.76 -1.12 -0.37
C MET A 147 -6.44 -2.37 0.21
N VAL A 148 -6.63 -3.39 -0.63
CA VAL A 148 -7.38 -4.62 -0.32
C VAL A 148 -6.43 -5.77 0.03
N PRO A 149 -6.56 -6.41 1.22
CA PRO A 149 -5.72 -7.52 1.61
C PRO A 149 -6.15 -8.85 0.96
N LEU A 150 -5.14 -9.65 0.58
CA LEU A 150 -5.23 -11.07 0.24
C LEU A 150 -4.36 -11.89 1.18
N THR A 151 -4.82 -13.05 1.60
CA THR A 151 -4.03 -14.03 2.37
C THR A 151 -3.58 -15.18 1.46
N ASP A 152 -2.54 -15.90 1.90
CA ASP A 152 -1.89 -16.97 1.14
C ASP A 152 -1.59 -16.55 -0.30
N ALA A 153 -1.10 -15.31 -0.41
CA ALA A 153 -0.95 -14.62 -1.67
C ALA A 153 0.38 -14.94 -2.36
N TRP A 154 0.33 -15.01 -3.66
CA TRP A 154 1.48 -15.00 -4.54
C TRP A 154 1.42 -13.82 -5.49
N LEU A 155 2.60 -13.36 -5.90
CA LEU A 155 2.79 -12.32 -6.90
C LEU A 155 3.68 -12.84 -8.01
N GLU A 156 3.32 -12.52 -9.23
CA GLU A 156 4.05 -12.87 -10.43
C GLU A 156 4.32 -11.61 -11.26
N HIS A 157 5.52 -11.50 -11.78
CA HIS A 157 5.96 -10.41 -12.64
C HIS A 157 7.05 -10.87 -13.59
N TRP A 158 7.31 -10.09 -14.63
CA TRP A 158 8.40 -10.30 -15.54
C TRP A 158 9.65 -9.55 -15.06
N ARG A 159 10.81 -10.20 -15.14
CA ARG A 159 12.11 -9.60 -14.88
C ARG A 159 13.14 -10.16 -15.83
N GLY A 160 13.81 -9.30 -16.63
CA GLY A 160 14.79 -9.72 -17.62
C GLY A 160 14.24 -10.76 -18.61
N GLY A 161 12.99 -10.61 -19.04
CA GLY A 161 12.33 -11.53 -19.97
C GLY A 161 11.93 -12.89 -19.36
N LYS A 162 12.09 -13.07 -18.05
CA LYS A 162 11.70 -14.29 -17.33
C LYS A 162 10.55 -14.01 -16.36
N ARG A 163 9.67 -14.98 -16.24
CA ARG A 163 8.55 -14.95 -15.30
C ARG A 163 9.03 -15.33 -13.91
N HIS A 164 8.77 -14.48 -12.93
CA HIS A 164 9.10 -14.70 -11.53
C HIS A 164 7.83 -14.75 -10.70
N ARG A 165 7.63 -15.85 -9.99
CA ARG A 165 6.53 -16.00 -9.03
C ARG A 165 7.11 -16.10 -7.62
N LYS A 166 6.52 -15.36 -6.70
CA LYS A 166 6.89 -15.37 -5.28
C LYS A 166 5.65 -15.57 -4.42
N TRP A 167 5.69 -16.54 -3.51
CA TRP A 167 4.73 -16.68 -2.43
C TRP A 167 5.12 -15.75 -1.29
N ILE A 168 4.16 -14.96 -0.79
CA ILE A 168 4.45 -13.87 0.15
C ILE A 168 3.68 -14.03 1.45
N GLY A 169 2.58 -14.77 1.45
CA GLY A 169 1.70 -14.94 2.60
C GLY A 169 0.56 -13.92 2.58
N THR A 170 0.70 -12.75 3.18
CA THR A 170 -0.31 -11.70 3.08
C THR A 170 0.20 -10.57 2.23
N MET A 171 -0.60 -10.16 1.24
CA MET A 171 -0.36 -8.98 0.42
C MET A 171 -1.57 -8.06 0.43
N VAL A 172 -1.31 -6.79 0.20
CA VAL A 172 -2.35 -5.78 -0.03
C VAL A 172 -2.17 -5.27 -1.45
N PHE A 173 -3.19 -5.31 -2.27
CA PHE A 173 -3.16 -4.74 -3.61
C PHE A 173 -3.96 -3.45 -3.69
N ASN A 174 -3.56 -2.55 -4.57
CA ASN A 174 -4.29 -1.33 -4.84
C ASN A 174 -5.39 -1.61 -5.88
N ARG A 175 -6.64 -1.70 -5.41
CA ARG A 175 -7.80 -1.96 -6.25
C ARG A 175 -7.97 -0.93 -7.37
N ASP A 176 -7.63 0.34 -7.11
CA ASP A 176 -7.80 1.42 -8.08
C ASP A 176 -6.81 1.34 -9.26
N LEU A 177 -5.77 0.49 -9.12
CA LEU A 177 -4.80 0.17 -10.18
C LEU A 177 -5.06 -1.20 -10.83
N ALA A 178 -6.11 -1.92 -10.41
CA ALA A 178 -6.41 -3.23 -10.98
C ALA A 178 -7.04 -3.08 -12.36
N ASP A 179 -6.45 -3.74 -13.36
CA ASP A 179 -7.03 -3.87 -14.71
C ASP A 179 -8.29 -4.72 -14.65
N TRP A 180 -8.25 -5.81 -13.85
CA TRP A 180 -9.38 -6.67 -13.56
C TRP A 180 -9.16 -7.47 -12.26
N VAL A 181 -10.29 -7.90 -11.68
CA VAL A 181 -10.37 -8.79 -10.52
C VAL A 181 -11.31 -9.94 -10.86
N ARG A 182 -10.92 -11.18 -10.59
CA ARG A 182 -11.74 -12.37 -10.77
C ARG A 182 -11.76 -13.20 -9.51
N VAL A 183 -12.93 -13.66 -9.10
CA VAL A 183 -13.11 -14.79 -8.20
C VAL A 183 -13.00 -16.06 -9.04
N VAL A 184 -12.20 -17.01 -8.59
CA VAL A 184 -11.83 -18.22 -9.34
C VAL A 184 -12.10 -19.47 -8.51
N SER A 185 -11.90 -20.66 -9.06
CA SER A 185 -11.86 -21.89 -8.27
C SER A 185 -10.51 -22.09 -7.59
N GLU A 186 -10.43 -22.98 -6.60
CA GLU A 186 -9.17 -23.35 -5.95
C GLU A 186 -8.14 -23.87 -6.97
N ASP A 187 -8.56 -24.75 -7.87
CA ASP A 187 -7.70 -25.30 -8.92
C ASP A 187 -7.14 -24.21 -9.85
N GLU A 188 -7.96 -23.23 -10.21
CA GLU A 188 -7.53 -22.08 -11.02
C GLU A 188 -6.53 -21.20 -10.27
N LEU A 189 -6.70 -21.03 -8.95
CA LEU A 189 -5.76 -20.27 -8.12
C LEU A 189 -4.41 -20.98 -8.02
N GLU A 190 -4.39 -22.31 -7.82
CA GLU A 190 -3.18 -23.11 -7.70
C GLU A 190 -2.41 -23.19 -9.02
N LEU A 191 -3.10 -23.43 -10.11
CA LEU A 191 -2.51 -23.46 -11.45
C LEU A 191 -1.91 -22.10 -11.84
N GLY A 192 -2.31 -21.03 -11.11
CA GLY A 192 -1.87 -19.68 -11.36
C GLY A 192 -2.05 -19.37 -12.82
N LEU A 193 -3.27 -19.45 -13.23
CA LEU A 193 -3.78 -19.20 -14.57
C LEU A 193 -2.68 -19.05 -15.61
N LEU A 194 -2.56 -20.05 -16.47
CA LEU A 194 -1.74 -19.98 -17.66
C LEU A 194 -2.12 -18.71 -18.43
N ARG A 195 -1.44 -17.62 -18.12
CA ARG A 195 -1.47 -16.46 -19.00
C ARG A 195 -0.89 -16.95 -20.32
N PRO A 196 -1.60 -16.83 -21.45
CA PRO A 196 -0.96 -17.11 -22.72
C PRO A 196 0.30 -16.25 -22.77
N ASP A 197 1.43 -16.87 -23.08
CA ASP A 197 2.70 -16.19 -23.23
C ASP A 197 2.51 -15.09 -24.30
N PRO A 198 2.67 -13.80 -23.97
CA PRO A 198 2.50 -12.73 -24.95
C PRO A 198 3.51 -12.83 -26.12
N ALA A 199 4.49 -13.72 -26.04
CA ALA A 199 5.47 -13.98 -27.07
C ALA A 199 5.02 -15.04 -28.12
N LEU A 200 3.87 -15.72 -27.93
CA LEU A 200 3.36 -16.61 -28.96
C LEU A 200 2.45 -15.81 -29.90
N PRO A 201 2.85 -15.61 -31.19
CA PRO A 201 1.98 -14.99 -32.16
C PRO A 201 0.72 -15.87 -32.32
N ALA A 202 -0.46 -15.24 -32.33
CA ALA A 202 -1.69 -15.92 -32.63
C ALA A 202 -1.56 -16.64 -34.01
N SER A 203 -1.63 -17.94 -33.98
CA SER A 203 -1.65 -18.83 -35.17
C SER A 203 -2.97 -18.74 -35.91
#